data_20dc80aaebd75a8374500d755b1c8e53
#
_entry.id   20dc80aaebd75a8374500d755b1c8e53
#
_cell.length_a   1.000
_cell.length_b   1.000
_cell.length_c   1.000
_cell.angle_alpha   90.00
_cell.angle_beta   90.00
_cell.angle_gamma   90.00
#
_symmetry.space_group_name_H-M   'P 1'
#
loop_
_entity.id
_entity.type
_entity.pdbx_description
1 polymer ?
#
loop_
_entity_poly.entity_id
_entity_poly.type
_entity_poly.pdbx_seq_one_letter_code
_entity_poly.pdbx_strand_id
1 'polypeptide(L)'
;MQQNENFTLRNIGDIYFIIPTAQTTFLSVGQMLTVNETGAYLWNCLKKKQTLEELASSLQSYYNIDYTMAFEDTKQFVEELQKINAVKL
;
A
#
# COMPACT_ATOMS: atom_id res chain seq x y z
N MET A 1 5.21 5.38 9.53
CA MET A 1 5.53 5.14 8.11
C MET A 1 4.60 5.93 7.22
N GLN A 2 5.03 6.20 6.03
CA GLN A 2 4.32 7.07 5.09
C GLN A 2 4.70 6.65 3.67
N GLN A 3 3.82 6.92 2.69
CA GLN A 3 4.13 6.68 1.27
C GLN A 3 5.44 7.32 0.89
N ASN A 4 6.22 6.60 0.08
CA ASN A 4 7.33 7.21 -0.61
C ASN A 4 6.74 7.97 -1.80
N GLU A 5 6.97 9.29 -1.88
CA GLU A 5 6.40 10.13 -2.92
C GLU A 5 6.91 9.80 -4.32
N ASN A 6 7.92 8.94 -4.41
CA ASN A 6 8.40 8.45 -5.69
C ASN A 6 7.57 7.29 -6.23
N PHE A 7 6.50 6.95 -5.55
CA PHE A 7 5.58 5.89 -5.96
C PHE A 7 4.15 6.44 -6.01
N THR A 8 3.35 5.86 -6.89
CA THR A 8 1.95 6.27 -7.04
C THR A 8 1.08 5.05 -7.30
N LEU A 9 -0.21 5.19 -7.01
CA LEU A 9 -1.20 4.18 -7.31
C LEU A 9 -1.81 4.46 -8.68
N ARG A 10 -1.86 3.45 -9.51
CA ARG A 10 -2.53 3.50 -10.82
C ARG A 10 -3.58 2.42 -10.88
N ASN A 11 -4.62 2.68 -11.63
CA ASN A 11 -5.73 1.76 -11.76
C ASN A 11 -5.99 1.55 -13.25
N ILE A 12 -6.04 0.29 -13.67
CA ILE A 12 -6.35 -0.10 -15.04
C ILE A 12 -7.46 -1.11 -14.95
N GLY A 13 -8.68 -0.71 -15.33
CA GLY A 13 -9.86 -1.54 -15.12
C GLY A 13 -10.06 -1.77 -13.62
N ASP A 14 -10.12 -3.02 -13.22
CA ASP A 14 -10.30 -3.39 -11.80
C ASP A 14 -8.99 -3.70 -11.10
N ILE A 15 -7.87 -3.46 -11.76
CA ILE A 15 -6.55 -3.81 -11.23
C ILE A 15 -5.82 -2.55 -10.80
N TYR A 16 -5.28 -2.60 -9.57
CA TYR A 16 -4.51 -1.49 -9.01
C TYR A 16 -3.03 -1.85 -8.99
N PHE A 17 -2.19 -0.85 -9.30
CA PHE A 17 -0.75 -1.02 -9.32
C PHE A 17 -0.10 0.11 -8.52
N ILE A 18 0.91 -0.22 -7.73
CA ILE A 18 1.79 0.76 -7.11
C ILE A 18 3.08 0.73 -7.90
N ILE A 19 3.41 1.85 -8.53
CA ILE A 19 4.54 1.96 -9.44
C ILE A 19 5.34 3.22 -9.16
N PRO A 20 6.62 3.28 -9.57
CA PRO A 20 7.40 4.50 -9.47
C PRO A 20 6.76 5.64 -10.26
N THR A 21 6.76 6.84 -9.68
CA THR A 21 6.21 8.03 -10.36
C THR A 21 7.12 8.53 -11.46
N ALA A 22 8.44 8.35 -11.30
CA ALA A 22 9.38 8.76 -12.31
C ALA A 22 9.14 7.93 -13.57
N GLN A 23 8.83 8.59 -14.66
CA GLN A 23 8.60 7.92 -15.91
C GLN A 23 9.92 7.41 -16.44
N THR A 24 10.10 6.12 -16.36
CA THR A 24 11.21 5.48 -17.03
C THR A 24 10.62 4.56 -18.08
N THR A 25 11.29 4.49 -19.19
CA THR A 25 10.89 3.60 -20.26
C THR A 25 10.95 2.14 -19.82
N PHE A 26 11.75 1.88 -18.81
CA PHE A 26 12.00 0.54 -18.32
C PHE A 26 11.67 0.46 -16.85
N LEU A 27 10.45 0.04 -16.56
CA LEU A 27 10.10 -0.30 -15.19
C LEU A 27 10.57 -1.72 -14.92
N SER A 28 11.35 -1.87 -13.87
CA SER A 28 11.67 -3.19 -13.40
C SER A 28 10.39 -3.81 -12.86
N VAL A 29 10.12 -5.06 -13.23
CA VAL A 29 8.96 -5.78 -12.71
C VAL A 29 8.99 -5.84 -11.19
N GLY A 30 10.19 -5.90 -10.61
CA GLY A 30 10.36 -5.92 -9.16
C GLY A 30 9.99 -4.62 -8.46
N GLN A 31 9.78 -3.54 -9.21
CA GLN A 31 9.36 -2.25 -8.65
C GLN A 31 7.88 -1.99 -8.84
N MET A 32 7.15 -2.99 -9.27
CA MET A 32 5.72 -2.87 -9.53
C MET A 32 4.99 -3.83 -8.63
N LEU A 33 3.99 -3.32 -7.91
CA LEU A 33 3.21 -4.14 -7.00
C LEU A 33 1.75 -4.08 -7.41
N THR A 34 1.18 -5.23 -7.73
CA THR A 34 -0.26 -5.35 -7.98
C THR A 34 -0.96 -5.48 -6.64
N VAL A 35 -1.98 -4.66 -6.39
CA VAL A 35 -2.69 -4.66 -5.12
C VAL A 35 -4.19 -4.81 -5.37
N ASN A 36 -4.88 -5.33 -4.37
CA ASN A 36 -6.33 -5.41 -4.40
C ASN A 36 -6.92 -4.12 -3.84
N GLU A 37 -8.25 -4.08 -3.75
CA GLU A 37 -8.97 -2.92 -3.25
C GLU A 37 -8.54 -2.56 -1.82
N THR A 38 -8.34 -3.56 -0.97
CA THR A 38 -7.88 -3.35 0.40
C THR A 38 -6.51 -2.68 0.42
N GLY A 39 -5.60 -3.16 -0.43
CA GLY A 39 -4.27 -2.56 -0.55
C GLY A 39 -4.33 -1.12 -1.05
N ALA A 40 -5.23 -0.84 -2.00
CA ALA A 40 -5.42 0.53 -2.49
C ALA A 40 -5.90 1.45 -1.37
N TYR A 41 -6.82 0.95 -0.53
CA TYR A 41 -7.30 1.71 0.62
C TYR A 41 -6.16 2.03 1.59
N LEU A 42 -5.36 1.04 1.94
CA LEU A 42 -4.24 1.23 2.85
C LEU A 42 -3.20 2.18 2.27
N TRP A 43 -2.95 2.08 0.97
CA TRP A 43 -2.03 3.00 0.31
C TRP A 43 -2.49 4.45 0.47
N ASN A 44 -3.78 4.69 0.30
CA ASN A 44 -4.34 6.03 0.48
C ASN A 44 -4.22 6.52 1.92
N CYS A 45 -4.36 5.64 2.90
CA CYS A 45 -4.16 6.00 4.30
C CYS A 45 -2.72 6.46 4.56
N LEU A 46 -1.77 5.95 3.81
CA LEU A 46 -0.35 6.26 3.97
C LEU A 46 0.06 7.61 3.39
N LYS A 47 -0.88 8.40 2.88
CA LYS A 47 -0.61 9.79 2.51
C LYS A 47 -0.19 10.60 3.74
N LYS A 48 -0.63 10.17 4.91
CA LYS A 48 -0.22 10.72 6.19
C LYS A 48 0.64 9.69 6.90
N LYS A 49 1.50 10.17 7.79
CA LYS A 49 2.32 9.27 8.59
C LYS A 49 1.42 8.43 9.49
N GLN A 50 1.61 7.12 9.45
CA GLN A 50 0.78 6.17 10.18
C GLN A 50 1.66 5.13 10.86
N THR A 51 1.21 4.64 12.01
CA THR A 51 1.77 3.42 12.59
C THR A 51 1.05 2.22 12.00
N LEU A 52 1.63 1.04 12.21
CA LEU A 52 0.99 -0.19 11.76
C LEU A 52 -0.36 -0.38 12.42
N GLU A 53 -0.44 -0.06 13.71
CA GLU A 53 -1.68 -0.16 14.49
C GLU A 53 -2.75 0.80 13.97
N GLU A 54 -2.35 2.02 13.63
CA GLU A 54 -3.29 2.99 13.07
C GLU A 54 -3.86 2.54 11.74
N LEU A 55 -3.02 1.97 10.89
CA LEU A 55 -3.46 1.42 9.61
C LEU A 55 -4.43 0.27 9.82
N ALA A 56 -4.10 -0.64 10.74
CA ALA A 56 -4.95 -1.79 11.01
C ALA A 56 -6.30 -1.34 11.56
N SER A 57 -6.31 -0.34 12.44
CA SER A 57 -7.56 0.20 12.99
C SER A 57 -8.42 0.83 11.90
N SER A 58 -7.80 1.56 10.97
CA SER A 58 -8.52 2.16 9.85
C SER A 58 -9.14 1.07 8.97
N LEU A 59 -8.37 0.03 8.69
CA LEU A 59 -8.85 -1.09 7.87
C LEU A 59 -10.02 -1.80 8.54
N GLN A 60 -9.91 -2.03 9.84
CA GLN A 60 -10.95 -2.67 10.63
C GLN A 60 -12.26 -1.90 10.53
N SER A 61 -12.18 -0.58 10.73
CA SER A 61 -13.35 0.28 10.70
C SER A 61 -13.98 0.33 9.31
N TYR A 62 -13.16 0.43 8.29
CA TYR A 62 -13.65 0.61 6.93
C TYR A 62 -14.36 -0.62 6.40
N TYR A 63 -13.83 -1.81 6.70
CA TYR A 63 -14.38 -3.06 6.19
C TYR A 63 -15.15 -3.86 7.23
N ASN A 64 -15.21 -3.38 8.47
CA ASN A 64 -15.92 -4.05 9.56
C ASN A 64 -15.47 -5.51 9.74
N ILE A 65 -14.17 -5.70 9.83
CA ILE A 65 -13.57 -7.02 10.01
C ILE A 65 -12.91 -7.12 11.38
N ASP A 66 -12.52 -8.34 11.75
CA ASP A 66 -11.83 -8.60 13.00
C ASP A 66 -10.47 -7.90 13.00
N TYR A 67 -10.08 -7.33 14.15
CA TYR A 67 -8.83 -6.61 14.27
C TYR A 67 -7.60 -7.48 13.96
N THR A 68 -7.62 -8.72 14.42
CA THR A 68 -6.50 -9.62 14.16
C THR A 68 -6.29 -9.82 12.66
N MET A 69 -7.38 -10.01 11.93
CA MET A 69 -7.32 -10.14 10.47
C MET A 69 -6.83 -8.83 9.83
N ALA A 70 -7.37 -7.70 10.29
CA ALA A 70 -6.96 -6.39 9.77
C ALA A 70 -5.47 -6.17 9.99
N PHE A 71 -4.97 -6.51 11.17
CA PHE A 71 -3.58 -6.33 11.51
C PHE A 71 -2.66 -7.20 10.65
N GLU A 72 -3.02 -8.47 10.48
CA GLU A 72 -2.23 -9.40 9.67
C GLU A 72 -2.17 -8.96 8.21
N ASP A 73 -3.31 -8.59 7.65
CA ASP A 73 -3.37 -8.12 6.27
C ASP A 73 -2.57 -6.85 6.07
N THR A 74 -2.67 -5.92 7.02
CA THR A 74 -1.93 -4.66 6.98
C THR A 74 -0.44 -4.90 7.05
N LYS A 75 -0.02 -5.76 7.97
CA LYS A 75 1.38 -6.09 8.16
C LYS A 75 1.98 -6.69 6.89
N GLN A 76 1.27 -7.63 6.29
CA GLN A 76 1.72 -8.27 5.05
C GLN A 76 1.85 -7.25 3.92
N PHE A 77 0.87 -6.36 3.79
CA PHE A 77 0.90 -5.33 2.77
C PHE A 77 2.08 -4.39 2.95
N VAL A 78 2.33 -3.95 4.18
CA VAL A 78 3.45 -3.06 4.48
C VAL A 78 4.78 -3.74 4.17
N GLU A 79 4.90 -5.02 4.47
CA GLU A 79 6.11 -5.77 4.15
C GLU A 79 6.37 -5.79 2.64
N GLU A 80 5.33 -5.95 1.85
CA GLU A 80 5.46 -5.91 0.39
C GLU A 80 5.87 -4.53 -0.11
N LEU A 81 5.32 -3.47 0.49
CA LEU A 81 5.72 -2.11 0.15
C LEU A 81 7.19 -1.86 0.49
N GLN A 82 7.64 -2.40 1.61
CA GLN A 82 9.04 -2.24 2.01
C GLN A 82 10.00 -2.92 1.03
N LYS A 83 9.59 -4.05 0.48
CA LYS A 83 10.43 -4.78 -0.48
C LYS A 83 10.73 -3.96 -1.72
N ILE A 84 9.81 -3.12 -2.15
CA ILE A 84 10.02 -2.27 -3.33
C ILE A 84 10.36 -0.83 -2.94
N ASN A 85 10.53 -0.58 -1.65
CA ASN A 85 10.89 0.73 -1.11
C ASN A 85 9.81 1.79 -1.37
N ALA A 86 8.56 1.37 -1.36
CA ALA A 86 7.43 2.26 -1.63
C ALA A 86 6.93 2.96 -0.36
N VAL A 87 7.43 2.61 0.79
CA VAL A 87 7.05 3.22 2.06
C VAL A 87 8.31 3.63 2.82
N LYS A 88 8.24 4.79 3.48
CA LYS A 88 9.32 5.32 4.32
C LYS A 88 8.94 5.12 5.79
N LEU A 89 9.91 4.81 6.60
CA LEU A 89 9.70 4.64 8.04
C LEU A 89 9.72 5.97 8.80
#